data_7a27b1caf6aca6d63df231cd9e978b6d
#
_entry.id   7a27b1caf6aca6d63df231cd9e978b6d
#
_cell.length_a   1.000
_cell.length_b   1.000
_cell.length_c   1.000
_cell.angle_alpha   90.00
_cell.angle_beta   90.00
_cell.angle_gamma   90.00
#
_symmetry.space_group_name_H-M   'P 1'
#
loop_
_entity.id
_entity.type
_entity.pdbx_description
1 polymer ?
#
loop_
_entity_poly.entity_id
_entity_poly.type
_entity_poly.pdbx_seq_one_letter_code
_entity_poly.pdbx_strand_id
1 'polypeptide(L)'
;MSEKIRRVVTGHDAQGRSIVISDGPPTSIKQSPQRPGVVINNLWMTDTMPAQTSGPEDATVKPMGLEPAASGTNFRIVEFPPETDYIGKVSAADAQKAFGDLGASHALQGGGQAPGGKRHPFMHKTKTLDYALVLSGECYLVLDDSEVLMKAGDVCVQRATSHAWSNRSDKPCKIAFILIDGDATAGHH
;
A
#
# COMPACT_ATOMS: atom_id res chain seq x y z
N MET A 1 16.27 -14.86 -1.37
CA MET A 1 16.35 -13.50 -0.76
C MET A 1 15.55 -12.58 -1.67
N SER A 2 14.61 -11.80 -1.12
CA SER A 2 13.88 -10.80 -1.90
C SER A 2 14.84 -9.73 -2.41
N GLU A 3 14.70 -9.36 -3.68
CA GLU A 3 15.49 -8.31 -4.31
C GLU A 3 15.26 -6.97 -3.60
N LYS A 4 16.35 -6.30 -3.18
CA LYS A 4 16.24 -5.03 -2.44
C LYS A 4 15.69 -3.95 -3.35
N ILE A 5 14.76 -3.15 -2.84
CA ILE A 5 14.24 -1.98 -3.53
C ILE A 5 15.34 -0.91 -3.53
N ARG A 6 15.64 -0.36 -4.71
CA ARG A 6 16.48 0.82 -4.89
C ARG A 6 15.59 2.00 -5.24
N ARG A 7 15.76 3.11 -4.53
CA ARG A 7 15.07 4.38 -4.78
C ARG A 7 16.09 5.40 -5.25
N VAL A 8 15.85 6.03 -6.39
CA VAL A 8 16.64 7.17 -6.89
C VAL A 8 15.75 8.40 -6.83
N VAL A 9 16.25 9.46 -6.19
CA VAL A 9 15.56 10.76 -6.10
C VAL A 9 16.42 11.81 -6.82
N THR A 10 15.78 12.57 -7.69
CA THR A 10 16.43 13.65 -8.45
C THR A 10 16.07 15.01 -7.90
N GLY A 11 16.90 15.99 -8.15
CA GLY A 11 16.68 17.39 -7.78
C GLY A 11 17.58 18.31 -8.58
N HIS A 12 17.82 19.51 -8.05
CA HIS A 12 18.65 20.52 -8.69
C HIS A 12 19.75 20.99 -7.73
N ASP A 13 20.93 21.27 -8.27
CA ASP A 13 21.99 21.94 -7.54
C ASP A 13 21.75 23.45 -7.44
N ALA A 14 22.66 24.17 -6.80
CA ALA A 14 22.59 25.63 -6.62
C ALA A 14 22.62 26.43 -7.95
N GLN A 15 23.04 25.80 -9.04
CA GLN A 15 23.07 26.37 -10.40
C GLN A 15 21.84 25.95 -11.24
N GLY A 16 20.88 25.23 -10.65
CA GLY A 16 19.69 24.77 -11.33
C GLY A 16 19.91 23.55 -12.24
N ARG A 17 21.05 22.86 -12.16
CA ARG A 17 21.33 21.67 -12.96
C ARG A 17 20.70 20.45 -12.30
N SER A 18 20.09 19.55 -13.09
CA SER A 18 19.50 18.31 -12.61
C SER A 18 20.58 17.36 -12.08
N ILE A 19 20.41 16.88 -10.86
CA ILE A 19 21.32 15.96 -10.18
C ILE A 19 20.54 14.82 -9.49
N VAL A 20 21.24 13.75 -9.16
CA VAL A 20 20.77 12.74 -8.22
C VAL A 20 21.08 13.23 -6.81
N ILE A 21 20.05 13.42 -5.97
CA ILE A 21 20.20 13.84 -4.57
C ILE A 21 20.19 12.64 -3.61
N SER A 22 19.61 11.51 -4.01
CA SER A 22 19.62 10.28 -3.22
C SER A 22 19.57 9.07 -4.14
N ASP A 23 20.39 8.05 -3.85
CA ASP A 23 20.42 6.75 -4.55
C ASP A 23 20.72 5.64 -3.54
N GLY A 24 19.75 4.78 -3.28
CA GLY A 24 19.88 3.72 -2.30
C GLY A 24 18.55 3.09 -1.89
N PRO A 25 18.53 2.29 -0.84
CA PRO A 25 17.29 1.73 -0.31
C PRO A 25 16.41 2.85 0.29
N PRO A 26 15.07 2.68 0.30
CA PRO A 26 14.18 3.57 1.02
C PRO A 26 14.50 3.55 2.52
N THR A 27 14.32 4.68 3.18
CA THR A 27 14.62 4.86 4.62
C THR A 27 13.39 4.61 5.50
N SER A 28 12.18 4.82 4.95
CA SER A 28 10.92 4.65 5.65
C SER A 28 10.35 3.25 5.37
N ILE A 29 10.66 2.30 6.27
CA ILE A 29 10.25 0.90 6.16
C ILE A 29 9.44 0.52 7.39
N LYS A 30 8.32 -0.18 7.19
CA LYS A 30 7.46 -0.69 8.26
C LYS A 30 7.18 -2.18 8.08
N GLN A 31 7.23 -2.90 9.19
CA GLN A 31 6.80 -4.29 9.30
C GLN A 31 5.68 -4.38 10.33
N SER A 32 4.72 -5.27 10.10
CA SER A 32 3.62 -5.49 11.04
C SER A 32 3.78 -6.83 11.75
N PRO A 33 3.89 -6.86 13.08
CA PRO A 33 3.91 -8.12 13.82
C PRO A 33 2.64 -8.96 13.61
N GLN A 34 1.50 -8.30 13.31
CA GLN A 34 0.22 -8.95 13.05
C GLN A 34 0.12 -9.53 11.64
N ARG A 35 1.07 -9.17 10.75
CA ARG A 35 1.21 -9.71 9.40
C ARG A 35 2.66 -10.11 9.17
N PRO A 36 3.10 -11.26 9.71
CA PRO A 36 4.49 -11.69 9.64
C PRO A 36 5.02 -11.71 8.21
N GLY A 37 6.16 -11.05 7.99
CA GLY A 37 6.82 -10.98 6.70
C GLY A 37 6.26 -9.92 5.73
N VAL A 38 5.13 -9.26 6.02
CA VAL A 38 4.69 -8.11 5.23
C VAL A 38 5.61 -6.92 5.50
N VAL A 39 6.17 -6.35 4.42
CA VAL A 39 7.07 -5.20 4.49
C VAL A 39 6.51 -4.07 3.64
N ILE A 40 6.33 -2.90 4.25
CA ILE A 40 5.91 -1.68 3.56
C ILE A 40 7.13 -0.78 3.41
N ASN A 41 7.52 -0.52 2.17
CA ASN A 41 8.59 0.40 1.81
C ASN A 41 7.96 1.68 1.27
N ASN A 42 7.98 2.76 2.04
CA ASN A 42 7.45 4.05 1.63
C ASN A 42 8.51 4.76 0.78
N LEU A 43 8.17 5.12 -0.45
CA LEU A 43 9.11 5.63 -1.44
C LEU A 43 9.04 7.15 -1.57
N TRP A 44 7.81 7.71 -1.56
CA TRP A 44 7.58 9.14 -1.65
C TRP A 44 6.22 9.51 -1.09
N MET A 45 6.09 10.76 -0.66
CA MET A 45 4.83 11.34 -0.19
C MET A 45 4.71 12.78 -0.67
N THR A 46 3.48 13.22 -0.96
CA THR A 46 3.15 14.63 -1.18
C THR A 46 2.01 15.03 -0.25
N ASP A 47 1.94 16.31 0.10
CA ASP A 47 0.91 16.84 1.01
C ASP A 47 0.03 17.90 0.32
N THR A 48 0.25 18.15 -0.96
CA THR A 48 -0.44 19.21 -1.71
C THR A 48 -0.74 18.78 -3.15
N MET A 49 -1.77 19.37 -3.73
CA MET A 49 -2.06 19.32 -5.15
C MET A 49 -2.24 20.77 -5.66
N PRO A 50 -1.43 21.25 -6.62
CA PRO A 50 -0.34 20.54 -7.32
C PRO A 50 0.78 20.08 -6.39
N ALA A 51 1.39 18.92 -6.74
CA ALA A 51 2.49 18.36 -5.96
C ALA A 51 3.71 19.29 -5.96
N GLN A 52 4.36 19.46 -4.80
CA GLN A 52 5.62 20.19 -4.71
C GLN A 52 6.73 19.36 -5.36
N THR A 53 7.45 19.98 -6.29
CA THR A 53 8.59 19.37 -7.01
C THR A 53 9.94 19.81 -6.43
N SER A 54 9.94 20.67 -5.42
CA SER A 54 11.08 21.09 -4.62
C SER A 54 10.81 20.85 -3.14
N GLY A 55 11.82 20.89 -2.29
CA GLY A 55 11.65 20.69 -0.84
C GLY A 55 12.67 19.72 -0.27
N PRO A 56 12.33 18.98 0.80
CA PRO A 56 13.29 18.11 1.49
C PRO A 56 13.79 16.99 0.58
N GLU A 57 15.04 16.57 0.80
CA GLU A 57 15.68 15.48 0.05
C GLU A 57 14.94 14.15 0.20
N ASP A 58 14.25 13.94 1.32
CA ASP A 58 13.41 12.78 1.58
C ASP A 58 12.06 13.18 2.16
N ALA A 59 11.02 13.08 1.35
CA ALA A 59 9.64 13.37 1.77
C ALA A 59 9.05 12.32 2.71
N THR A 60 9.74 11.18 2.93
CA THR A 60 9.24 10.06 3.74
C THR A 60 9.70 10.09 5.20
N VAL A 61 10.36 11.16 5.66
CA VAL A 61 10.77 11.34 7.07
C VAL A 61 9.59 11.57 8.02
N LYS A 62 8.37 11.66 7.51
CA LYS A 62 7.13 11.79 8.27
C LYS A 62 6.60 10.42 8.74
N PRO A 63 5.75 10.36 9.77
CA PRO A 63 5.09 9.13 10.15
C PRO A 63 4.33 8.50 8.98
N MET A 64 4.51 7.18 8.80
CA MET A 64 3.84 6.43 7.73
C MET A 64 2.38 6.20 8.12
N GLY A 65 1.45 6.76 7.34
CA GLY A 65 0.03 6.47 7.40
C GLY A 65 -0.41 5.51 6.29
N LEU A 66 -1.61 4.93 6.41
CA LEU A 66 -2.24 4.17 5.33
C LEU A 66 -2.64 5.13 4.21
N GLU A 67 -3.43 6.14 4.53
CA GLU A 67 -3.91 7.16 3.61
C GLU A 67 -2.90 8.30 3.48
N PRO A 68 -2.85 9.00 2.34
CA PRO A 68 -2.10 10.25 2.20
C PRO A 68 -2.75 11.38 3.01
N ALA A 69 -2.04 12.48 3.15
CA ALA A 69 -2.61 13.74 3.62
C ALA A 69 -3.70 14.25 2.65
N ALA A 70 -4.55 15.16 3.12
CA ALA A 70 -5.51 15.84 2.25
C ALA A 70 -4.80 16.51 1.07
N SER A 71 -5.30 16.28 -0.15
CA SER A 71 -4.68 16.69 -1.42
C SER A 71 -3.27 16.11 -1.66
N GLY A 72 -2.93 15.02 -1.00
CA GLY A 72 -1.61 14.39 -1.10
C GLY A 72 -1.61 13.06 -1.82
N THR A 73 -0.42 12.46 -1.89
CA THR A 73 -0.20 11.13 -2.44
C THR A 73 0.76 10.32 -1.56
N ASN A 74 0.62 8.99 -1.58
CA ASN A 74 1.61 8.07 -1.03
C ASN A 74 2.06 7.10 -2.11
N PHE A 75 3.36 7.01 -2.36
CA PHE A 75 3.95 6.00 -3.23
C PHE A 75 4.73 5.00 -2.39
N ARG A 76 4.36 3.72 -2.46
CA ARG A 76 4.99 2.66 -1.68
C ARG A 76 5.08 1.35 -2.45
N ILE A 77 6.00 0.48 -2.05
CA ILE A 77 6.03 -0.92 -2.47
C ILE A 77 5.77 -1.78 -1.23
N VAL A 78 4.78 -2.65 -1.33
CA VAL A 78 4.45 -3.62 -0.29
C VAL A 78 4.87 -5.01 -0.76
N GLU A 79 5.61 -5.72 0.08
CA GLU A 79 5.94 -7.12 -0.11
C GLU A 79 4.99 -7.97 0.72
N PHE A 80 4.26 -8.88 0.05
CA PHE A 80 3.35 -9.81 0.65
C PHE A 80 3.98 -11.21 0.61
N PRO A 81 4.39 -11.79 1.75
CA PRO A 81 4.83 -13.19 1.81
C PRO A 81 3.64 -14.12 1.57
N PRO A 82 3.86 -15.42 1.32
CA PRO A 82 2.82 -16.43 1.39
C PRO A 82 2.07 -16.32 2.73
N GLU A 83 0.74 -16.27 2.68
CA GLU A 83 -0.08 -16.04 3.88
C GLU A 83 -0.67 -17.31 4.48
N THR A 84 -0.56 -18.45 3.80
CA THR A 84 -1.15 -19.73 4.20
C THR A 84 -0.77 -20.15 5.63
N ASP A 85 0.42 -19.80 6.08
CA ASP A 85 0.95 -20.21 7.37
C ASP A 85 0.41 -19.39 8.55
N TYR A 86 -0.09 -18.18 8.31
CA TYR A 86 -0.53 -17.28 9.38
C TYR A 86 -1.96 -16.77 9.26
N ILE A 87 -2.53 -16.68 8.05
CA ILE A 87 -3.80 -15.99 7.83
C ILE A 87 -4.96 -16.60 8.65
N GLY A 88 -4.98 -17.93 8.82
CA GLY A 88 -5.98 -18.62 9.61
C GLY A 88 -5.89 -18.39 11.12
N LYS A 89 -4.79 -17.77 11.59
CA LYS A 89 -4.54 -17.45 13.01
C LYS A 89 -4.80 -15.97 13.34
N VAL A 90 -5.03 -15.13 12.32
CA VAL A 90 -5.27 -13.69 12.49
C VAL A 90 -6.64 -13.47 13.11
N SER A 91 -6.69 -12.83 14.25
CA SER A 91 -7.92 -12.39 14.90
C SER A 91 -8.39 -11.01 14.37
N ALA A 92 -9.63 -10.66 14.65
CA ALA A 92 -10.14 -9.31 14.37
C ALA A 92 -9.33 -8.23 15.13
N ALA A 93 -8.86 -8.54 16.34
CA ALA A 93 -8.03 -7.62 17.14
C ALA A 93 -6.65 -7.41 16.49
N ASP A 94 -6.05 -8.45 15.88
CA ASP A 94 -4.78 -8.34 15.15
C ASP A 94 -4.95 -7.45 13.91
N ALA A 95 -6.04 -7.64 13.16
CA ALA A 95 -6.34 -6.80 12.01
C ALA A 95 -6.55 -5.34 12.43
N GLN A 96 -7.32 -5.09 13.49
CA GLN A 96 -7.55 -3.75 14.05
C GLN A 96 -6.23 -3.08 14.47
N LYS A 97 -5.34 -3.83 15.12
CA LYS A 97 -4.03 -3.32 15.53
C LYS A 97 -3.14 -3.01 14.31
N ALA A 98 -3.10 -3.89 13.31
CA ALA A 98 -2.29 -3.68 12.10
C ALA A 98 -2.66 -2.39 11.37
N PHE A 99 -3.96 -2.10 11.25
CA PHE A 99 -4.45 -0.84 10.66
C PHE A 99 -4.28 0.36 11.60
N GLY A 100 -4.44 0.15 12.93
CA GLY A 100 -4.21 1.18 13.95
C GLY A 100 -2.76 1.68 13.94
N ASP A 101 -1.80 0.79 13.75
CA ASP A 101 -0.38 1.13 13.62
C ASP A 101 -0.08 2.00 12.37
N LEU A 102 -1.01 2.06 11.42
CA LEU A 102 -0.99 2.93 10.24
C LEU A 102 -1.97 4.11 10.36
N GLY A 103 -2.53 4.36 11.55
CA GLY A 103 -3.49 5.44 11.77
C GLY A 103 -4.84 5.24 11.07
N ALA A 104 -5.18 4.01 10.68
CA ALA A 104 -6.30 3.71 9.79
C ALA A 104 -7.25 2.63 10.32
N SER A 105 -7.45 2.55 11.64
CA SER A 105 -8.41 1.62 12.25
C SER A 105 -9.83 1.76 11.65
N HIS A 106 -10.20 2.96 11.23
CA HIS A 106 -11.47 3.27 10.59
C HIS A 106 -11.62 2.66 9.18
N ALA A 107 -10.51 2.37 8.51
CA ALA A 107 -10.52 1.81 7.16
C ALA A 107 -10.90 0.32 7.15
N LEU A 108 -10.73 -0.37 8.28
CA LEU A 108 -11.00 -1.79 8.38
C LEU A 108 -12.52 -2.06 8.23
N GLN A 109 -12.87 -2.86 7.25
CA GLN A 109 -14.26 -3.28 7.04
C GLN A 109 -14.55 -4.47 7.95
N GLY A 110 -15.24 -4.20 9.07
CA GLY A 110 -15.65 -5.23 10.03
C GLY A 110 -16.34 -6.41 9.34
N GLY A 111 -16.04 -7.61 9.82
CA GLY A 111 -16.35 -8.91 9.23
C GLY A 111 -17.79 -9.15 8.80
N GLY A 112 -18.17 -8.58 7.67
CA GLY A 112 -19.36 -9.04 6.93
C GLY A 112 -19.02 -10.36 6.24
N GLN A 113 -19.96 -11.31 6.24
CA GLN A 113 -19.79 -12.55 5.49
C GLN A 113 -19.89 -12.24 3.99
N ALA A 114 -18.85 -12.54 3.22
CA ALA A 114 -18.99 -12.62 1.78
C ALA A 114 -19.92 -13.80 1.42
N PRO A 115 -20.68 -13.72 0.33
CA PRO A 115 -21.40 -14.87 -0.18
C PRO A 115 -20.42 -16.03 -0.40
N GLY A 116 -20.59 -17.14 0.36
CA GLY A 116 -19.79 -18.35 0.19
C GLY A 116 -18.55 -18.53 1.04
N GLY A 117 -18.21 -17.64 2.01
CA GLY A 117 -17.03 -17.86 2.85
C GLY A 117 -16.68 -16.76 3.85
N LYS A 118 -15.65 -17.02 4.65
CA LYS A 118 -15.07 -16.01 5.55
C LYS A 118 -14.36 -14.94 4.71
N ARG A 119 -14.72 -13.68 4.94
CA ARG A 119 -13.97 -12.55 4.37
C ARG A 119 -12.51 -12.60 4.82
N HIS A 120 -11.61 -12.13 3.96
CA HIS A 120 -10.23 -11.95 4.31
C HIS A 120 -10.10 -10.98 5.52
N PRO A 121 -9.36 -11.32 6.59
CA PRO A 121 -9.35 -10.52 7.83
C PRO A 121 -8.86 -9.09 7.64
N PHE A 122 -8.09 -8.82 6.59
CA PHE A 122 -7.57 -7.49 6.25
C PHE A 122 -8.38 -6.77 5.16
N MET A 123 -9.67 -7.11 5.00
CA MET A 123 -10.57 -6.30 4.16
C MET A 123 -10.62 -4.87 4.68
N HIS A 124 -10.35 -3.91 3.81
CA HIS A 124 -10.34 -2.50 4.17
C HIS A 124 -10.82 -1.62 3.01
N LYS A 125 -11.22 -0.40 3.35
CA LYS A 125 -11.66 0.62 2.41
C LYS A 125 -11.06 1.95 2.82
N THR A 126 -10.43 2.64 1.87
CA THR A 126 -9.96 4.02 2.00
C THR A 126 -10.73 4.91 1.04
N LYS A 127 -10.68 6.22 1.21
CA LYS A 127 -11.27 7.18 0.26
C LYS A 127 -10.40 7.43 -0.96
N THR A 128 -9.25 6.78 -1.05
CA THR A 128 -8.23 7.04 -2.06
C THR A 128 -8.58 6.41 -3.42
N LEU A 129 -8.07 7.04 -4.48
CA LEU A 129 -7.86 6.38 -5.76
C LEU A 129 -6.46 5.78 -5.76
N ASP A 130 -6.36 4.46 -5.92
CA ASP A 130 -5.07 3.79 -5.90
C ASP A 130 -4.73 3.20 -7.27
N TYR A 131 -3.49 3.38 -7.70
CA TYR A 131 -2.92 2.58 -8.77
C TYR A 131 -2.04 1.50 -8.14
N ALA A 132 -2.37 0.23 -8.38
CA ALA A 132 -1.61 -0.92 -7.93
C ALA A 132 -0.99 -1.63 -9.12
N LEU A 133 0.33 -1.81 -9.10
CA LEU A 133 1.08 -2.52 -10.15
C LEU A 133 1.81 -3.70 -9.51
N VAL A 134 1.52 -4.91 -9.94
CA VAL A 134 2.26 -6.10 -9.50
C VAL A 134 3.63 -6.12 -10.16
N LEU A 135 4.68 -5.98 -9.36
CA LEU A 135 6.08 -5.94 -9.81
C LEU A 135 6.68 -7.33 -9.95
N SER A 136 6.33 -8.25 -9.03
CA SER A 136 6.81 -9.64 -9.05
C SER A 136 5.87 -10.55 -8.27
N GLY A 137 5.88 -11.84 -8.61
CA GLY A 137 5.00 -12.84 -8.00
C GLY A 137 3.55 -12.70 -8.46
N GLU A 138 2.64 -13.19 -7.64
CA GLU A 138 1.20 -13.11 -7.88
C GLU A 138 0.44 -12.93 -6.56
N CYS A 139 -0.72 -12.29 -6.62
CA CYS A 139 -1.56 -12.02 -5.47
C CYS A 139 -3.02 -11.93 -5.89
N TYR A 140 -3.94 -12.43 -5.07
CA TYR A 140 -5.36 -12.21 -5.29
C TYR A 140 -5.77 -10.83 -4.79
N LEU A 141 -6.43 -10.06 -5.64
CA LEU A 141 -7.26 -8.94 -5.24
C LEU A 141 -8.62 -9.50 -4.82
N VAL A 142 -8.94 -9.43 -3.54
CA VAL A 142 -10.19 -9.91 -2.96
C VAL A 142 -11.12 -8.71 -2.80
N LEU A 143 -12.31 -8.79 -3.39
CA LEU A 143 -13.39 -7.80 -3.29
C LEU A 143 -14.54 -8.35 -2.46
N ASP A 144 -15.64 -7.64 -2.37
CA ASP A 144 -16.81 -8.04 -1.57
C ASP A 144 -17.53 -9.28 -2.14
N ASP A 145 -17.58 -9.40 -3.46
CA ASP A 145 -18.34 -10.45 -4.17
C ASP A 145 -17.50 -11.28 -5.14
N SER A 146 -16.25 -10.91 -5.36
CA SER A 146 -15.38 -11.52 -6.36
C SER A 146 -13.91 -11.46 -5.95
N GLU A 147 -13.07 -12.19 -6.65
CA GLU A 147 -11.62 -12.11 -6.51
C GLU A 147 -10.95 -12.25 -7.88
N VAL A 148 -9.81 -11.59 -8.04
CA VAL A 148 -9.05 -11.60 -9.28
C VAL A 148 -7.60 -11.96 -8.98
N LEU A 149 -7.06 -12.98 -9.66
CA LEU A 149 -5.63 -13.27 -9.59
C LEU A 149 -4.87 -12.25 -10.44
N MET A 150 -3.99 -11.49 -9.78
CA MET A 150 -3.10 -10.50 -10.39
C MET A 150 -1.67 -11.05 -10.42
N LYS A 151 -0.98 -10.89 -11.54
CA LYS A 151 0.39 -11.36 -11.78
C LYS A 151 1.31 -10.21 -12.14
N ALA A 152 2.61 -10.46 -12.13
CA ALA A 152 3.61 -9.46 -12.52
C ALA A 152 3.27 -8.80 -13.86
N GLY A 153 3.22 -7.47 -13.88
CA GLY A 153 2.81 -6.63 -15.01
C GLY A 153 1.34 -6.22 -15.00
N ASP A 154 0.47 -6.87 -14.21
CA ASP A 154 -0.94 -6.48 -14.10
C ASP A 154 -1.09 -5.20 -13.28
N VAL A 155 -2.09 -4.40 -13.66
CA VAL A 155 -2.42 -3.12 -13.02
C VAL A 155 -3.87 -3.15 -12.53
N CYS A 156 -4.10 -2.70 -11.30
CA CYS A 156 -5.42 -2.43 -10.76
C CYS A 156 -5.61 -0.93 -10.53
N VAL A 157 -6.76 -0.41 -10.93
CA VAL A 157 -7.25 0.92 -10.52
C VAL A 157 -8.29 0.70 -9.42
N GLN A 158 -7.91 0.97 -8.18
CA GLN A 158 -8.73 0.79 -6.99
C GLN A 158 -9.45 2.10 -6.69
N ARG A 159 -10.79 2.11 -6.84
CA ARG A 159 -11.62 3.32 -6.73
C ARG A 159 -12.39 3.34 -5.41
N ALA A 160 -11.68 3.54 -4.29
CA ALA A 160 -12.29 3.59 -2.95
C ALA A 160 -13.20 2.39 -2.65
N THR A 161 -12.89 1.20 -3.17
CA THR A 161 -13.67 -0.03 -2.97
C THR A 161 -13.11 -0.85 -1.81
N SER A 162 -13.96 -1.63 -1.14
CA SER A 162 -13.54 -2.57 -0.10
C SER A 162 -12.71 -3.68 -0.75
N HIS A 163 -11.53 -3.95 -0.20
CA HIS A 163 -10.61 -4.96 -0.76
C HIS A 163 -9.62 -5.51 0.24
N ALA A 164 -8.97 -6.61 -0.14
CA ALA A 164 -7.76 -7.13 0.48
C ALA A 164 -6.83 -7.70 -0.58
N TRP A 165 -5.55 -7.80 -0.24
CA TRP A 165 -4.52 -8.45 -1.03
C TRP A 165 -4.10 -9.75 -0.34
N SER A 166 -4.28 -10.89 -1.04
CA SER A 166 -4.11 -12.24 -0.51
C SER A 166 -3.09 -13.01 -1.33
N ASN A 167 -1.89 -13.20 -0.79
CA ASN A 167 -0.87 -14.02 -1.44
C ASN A 167 -1.01 -15.48 -1.03
N ARG A 168 -1.65 -16.27 -1.88
CA ARG A 168 -1.87 -17.71 -1.70
C ARG A 168 -0.82 -18.57 -2.41
N SER A 169 0.16 -17.92 -3.07
CA SER A 169 1.27 -18.62 -3.73
C SER A 169 2.33 -19.06 -2.71
N ASP A 170 3.35 -19.75 -3.19
CA ASP A 170 4.51 -20.20 -2.41
C ASP A 170 5.69 -19.20 -2.42
N LYS A 171 5.53 -18.05 -3.06
CA LYS A 171 6.57 -17.03 -3.24
C LYS A 171 6.10 -15.64 -2.83
N PRO A 172 6.99 -14.74 -2.39
CA PRO A 172 6.63 -13.35 -2.12
C PRO A 172 6.09 -12.65 -3.38
N CYS A 173 5.09 -11.81 -3.18
CA CYS A 173 4.56 -10.90 -4.19
C CYS A 173 4.89 -9.46 -3.81
N LYS A 174 5.40 -8.67 -4.77
CA LYS A 174 5.65 -7.23 -4.60
C LYS A 174 4.66 -6.43 -5.43
N ILE A 175 4.00 -5.49 -4.80
CA ILE A 175 3.05 -4.59 -5.45
C ILE A 175 3.44 -3.14 -5.16
N ALA A 176 3.58 -2.33 -6.20
CA ALA A 176 3.69 -0.89 -6.09
C ALA A 176 2.30 -0.29 -5.97
N PHE A 177 2.11 0.61 -5.00
CA PHE A 177 0.88 1.35 -4.77
C PHE A 177 1.14 2.85 -4.85
N ILE A 178 0.32 3.56 -5.62
CA ILE A 178 0.25 5.00 -5.63
C ILE A 178 -1.15 5.36 -5.14
N LEU A 179 -1.25 5.84 -3.89
CA LEU A 179 -2.48 6.27 -3.27
C LEU A 179 -2.63 7.78 -3.45
N ILE A 180 -3.74 8.20 -4.00
CA ILE A 180 -4.07 9.61 -4.27
C ILE A 180 -5.28 9.95 -3.38
N ASP A 181 -5.18 11.04 -2.62
CA ASP A 181 -6.32 11.50 -1.82
C ASP A 181 -7.54 11.73 -2.71
N GLY A 182 -8.67 11.17 -2.32
CA GLY A 182 -9.88 11.16 -3.11
C GLY A 182 -11.06 11.79 -2.37
N ASP A 183 -12.06 12.18 -3.14
CA ASP A 183 -13.33 12.68 -2.61
C ASP A 183 -14.32 11.52 -2.40
N ALA A 184 -14.51 11.14 -1.13
CA ALA A 184 -15.44 10.08 -0.75
C ALA A 184 -16.92 10.49 -0.93
N THR A 185 -17.23 11.77 -1.17
CA THR A 185 -18.58 12.27 -1.34
C THR A 185 -19.08 12.18 -2.79
N ALA A 186 -18.15 11.99 -3.75
CA ALA A 186 -18.53 11.72 -5.14
C ALA A 186 -19.25 10.37 -5.22
N GLY A 187 -20.56 10.41 -5.36
CA GLY A 187 -21.52 9.34 -5.15
C GLY A 187 -21.16 8.00 -5.80
N HIS A 188 -21.51 6.96 -5.08
CA HIS A 188 -21.57 5.61 -5.64
C HIS A 188 -22.72 5.58 -6.68
N HIS A 189 -22.34 5.54 -7.95
CA HIS A 189 -23.26 5.21 -9.06
C HIS A 189 -23.13 3.74 -9.38
#